data_32815689af30b53854e1ebfc80298e02
#
_entry.id   32815689af30b53854e1ebfc80298e02
#
_cell.length_a   1.000
_cell.length_b   1.000
_cell.length_c   1.000
_cell.angle_alpha   90.00
_cell.angle_beta   90.00
_cell.angle_gamma   90.00
#
_symmetry.space_group_name_H-M   'P 1'
#
loop_
_entity.id
_entity.type
_entity.pdbx_description
1 polymer ?
#
loop_
_entity_poly.entity_id
_entity_poly.type
_entity_poly.pdbx_seq_one_letter_code
_entity_poly.pdbx_strand_id
1 'polypeptide(L)'
;MLAIFKTGGKQYSARAGQILKVEKLEGSKGDKVSITDVLAISDQSTNSLGEPLLKDASIEAKIVDQIRDKKIIVFKKRKRQNYRLTQGHRQYLTVLRIESISYGGKKSTAEPETKKVKKTETEVTKEKIESKEVKVTKKKTVAKKSVNKAVSYTHLRAHET
;
A
#
# COMPACT_ATOMS: atom_id res chain seq x y z
N MET A 1 -9.24 18.72 -11.85
CA MET A 1 -8.40 18.33 -13.01
C MET A 1 -8.06 16.85 -12.92
N LEU A 2 -8.29 16.08 -13.98
CA LEU A 2 -7.93 14.68 -14.14
C LEU A 2 -6.90 14.58 -15.25
N ALA A 3 -5.79 13.89 -15.02
CA ALA A 3 -4.77 13.67 -16.04
C ALA A 3 -4.69 12.19 -16.41
N ILE A 4 -4.51 11.92 -17.70
CA ILE A 4 -4.22 10.58 -18.23
C ILE A 4 -2.78 10.61 -18.75
N PHE A 5 -1.95 9.73 -18.22
CA PHE A 5 -0.53 9.69 -18.51
C PHE A 5 -0.04 8.26 -18.75
N LYS A 6 1.10 8.13 -19.41
CA LYS A 6 1.73 6.85 -19.71
C LYS A 6 3.01 6.70 -18.89
N THR A 7 3.17 5.54 -18.25
CA THR A 7 4.42 5.19 -17.57
C THR A 7 4.58 3.67 -17.52
N GLY A 8 5.82 3.17 -17.67
CA GLY A 8 6.09 1.73 -17.67
C GLY A 8 5.33 0.93 -18.73
N GLY A 9 4.98 1.56 -19.87
CA GLY A 9 4.20 0.92 -20.94
C GLY A 9 2.69 0.81 -20.69
N LYS A 10 2.19 1.30 -19.55
CA LYS A 10 0.77 1.32 -19.17
C LYS A 10 0.23 2.75 -19.07
N GLN A 11 -1.08 2.90 -19.24
CA GLN A 11 -1.77 4.17 -19.08
C GLN A 11 -2.49 4.22 -17.74
N TYR A 12 -2.43 5.36 -17.10
CA TYR A 12 -3.04 5.61 -15.80
C TYR A 12 -3.82 6.90 -15.83
N SER A 13 -4.92 6.95 -15.10
CA SER A 13 -5.67 8.17 -14.85
C SER A 13 -5.53 8.59 -13.40
N ALA A 14 -5.24 9.87 -13.14
CA ALA A 14 -5.04 10.38 -11.80
C ALA A 14 -5.55 11.78 -11.59
N ARG A 15 -5.91 12.06 -10.34
CA ARG A 15 -6.19 13.40 -9.81
C ARG A 15 -5.13 13.79 -8.79
N ALA A 16 -4.96 15.07 -8.57
CA ALA A 16 -4.10 15.57 -7.50
C ALA A 16 -4.53 14.98 -6.14
N GLY A 17 -3.56 14.52 -5.32
CA GLY A 17 -3.79 13.84 -4.04
C GLY A 17 -4.02 12.33 -4.14
N GLN A 18 -4.24 11.78 -5.31
CA GLN A 18 -4.53 10.36 -5.48
C GLN A 18 -3.26 9.51 -5.33
N ILE A 19 -3.42 8.31 -4.75
CA ILE A 19 -2.38 7.30 -4.63
C ILE A 19 -2.61 6.22 -5.69
N LEU A 20 -1.57 5.91 -6.47
CA LEU A 20 -1.60 4.94 -7.55
C LEU A 20 -0.46 3.93 -7.41
N LYS A 21 -0.70 2.70 -7.88
CA LYS A 21 0.34 1.69 -8.10
C LYS A 21 0.69 1.69 -9.58
N VAL A 22 1.96 1.98 -9.88
CA VAL A 22 2.49 1.96 -11.26
C VAL A 22 3.59 0.91 -11.39
N GLU A 23 3.99 0.63 -12.61
CA GLU A 23 5.16 -0.22 -12.84
C GLU A 23 6.39 0.36 -12.15
N LYS A 24 7.37 -0.49 -11.83
CA LYS A 24 8.57 -0.09 -11.10
C LYS A 24 9.25 1.11 -11.75
N LEU A 25 9.40 2.17 -10.98
CA LEU A 25 10.21 3.35 -11.30
C LEU A 25 11.48 3.33 -10.47
N GLU A 26 12.54 3.95 -10.99
CA GLU A 26 13.77 4.18 -10.25
C GLU A 26 13.53 5.27 -9.21
N GLY A 27 14.13 5.11 -8.05
CA GLY A 27 14.04 6.04 -6.92
C GLY A 27 13.71 5.36 -5.61
N SER A 28 13.93 6.08 -4.54
CA SER A 28 13.72 5.65 -3.16
C SER A 28 12.42 6.24 -2.59
N LYS A 29 11.97 5.70 -1.47
CA LYS A 29 10.83 6.23 -0.74
C LYS A 29 11.07 7.69 -0.34
N GLY A 30 10.17 8.57 -0.75
CA GLY A 30 10.24 10.01 -0.49
C GLY A 30 10.70 10.84 -1.67
N ASP A 31 11.28 10.24 -2.71
CA ASP A 31 11.75 10.94 -3.89
C ASP A 31 10.59 11.51 -4.72
N LYS A 32 10.85 12.64 -5.36
CA LYS A 32 9.92 13.26 -6.30
C LYS A 32 10.23 12.80 -7.72
N VAL A 33 9.19 12.46 -8.43
CA VAL A 33 9.26 12.05 -9.85
C VAL A 33 8.38 12.98 -10.67
N SER A 34 8.92 13.51 -11.76
CA SER A 34 8.17 14.28 -12.76
C SER A 34 7.84 13.38 -13.95
N ILE A 35 6.56 13.32 -14.31
CA ILE A 35 6.06 12.56 -15.44
C ILE A 35 5.61 13.56 -16.51
N THR A 36 6.24 13.49 -17.68
CA THR A 36 5.98 14.38 -18.83
C THR A 36 5.11 13.72 -19.90
N ASP A 37 4.99 12.41 -19.88
CA ASP A 37 4.23 11.64 -20.89
C ASP A 37 2.72 11.72 -20.60
N VAL A 38 2.14 12.91 -20.74
CA VAL A 38 0.72 13.15 -20.51
C VAL A 38 -0.04 13.08 -21.82
N LEU A 39 -1.05 12.20 -21.88
CA LEU A 39 -1.87 11.94 -23.06
C LEU A 39 -3.06 12.89 -23.13
N ALA A 40 -3.72 13.11 -22.01
CA ALA A 40 -4.90 13.94 -21.95
C ALA A 40 -5.08 14.57 -20.57
N ILE A 41 -5.70 15.72 -20.54
CA ILE A 41 -6.13 16.40 -19.31
C ILE A 41 -7.60 16.80 -19.45
N SER A 42 -8.39 16.40 -18.47
CA SER A 42 -9.79 16.79 -18.34
C SER A 42 -9.96 17.68 -17.13
N ASP A 43 -10.47 18.88 -17.36
CA ASP A 43 -10.92 19.79 -16.32
C ASP A 43 -12.45 19.89 -16.37
N GLN A 44 -13.09 20.58 -15.43
CA GLN A 44 -14.55 20.72 -15.38
C GLN A 44 -15.13 21.38 -16.65
N SER A 45 -14.37 22.26 -17.31
CA SER A 45 -14.83 23.03 -18.46
C SER A 45 -14.13 22.68 -19.77
N THR A 46 -12.95 22.06 -19.74
CA THR A 46 -12.12 21.85 -20.93
C THR A 46 -11.47 20.49 -20.92
N ASN A 47 -11.50 19.82 -22.07
CA ASN A 47 -10.78 18.57 -22.31
C ASN A 47 -9.71 18.82 -23.34
N SER A 48 -8.45 18.54 -23.01
CA SER A 48 -7.31 18.66 -23.91
C SER A 48 -6.73 17.29 -24.20
N LEU A 49 -6.62 16.94 -25.46
CA LEU A 49 -6.01 15.72 -25.96
C LEU A 49 -4.67 16.04 -26.60
N GLY A 50 -3.67 15.19 -26.34
CA GLY A 50 -2.35 15.29 -26.96
C GLY A 50 -2.29 14.54 -28.30
N GLU A 51 -1.52 15.09 -29.23
CA GLU A 51 -1.19 14.47 -30.52
C GLU A 51 0.34 14.27 -30.63
N PRO A 52 0.93 13.18 -30.17
CA PRO A 52 0.43 12.13 -29.26
C PRO A 52 0.48 12.50 -27.78
N LEU A 53 1.25 13.50 -27.39
CA LEU A 53 1.48 13.96 -26.01
C LEU A 53 1.21 15.48 -25.91
N LEU A 54 0.81 15.91 -24.72
CA LEU A 54 0.66 17.33 -24.37
C LEU A 54 2.04 17.91 -24.00
N LYS A 55 2.53 18.87 -24.80
CA LYS A 55 3.88 19.47 -24.63
C LYS A 55 4.02 20.30 -23.35
N ASP A 56 2.93 20.92 -22.87
CA ASP A 56 2.94 21.84 -21.72
C ASP A 56 2.35 21.21 -20.46
N ALA A 57 2.30 19.87 -20.41
CA ALA A 57 1.74 19.13 -19.30
C ALA A 57 2.85 18.44 -18.49
N SER A 58 2.79 18.57 -17.17
CA SER A 58 3.66 17.83 -16.27
C SER A 58 2.92 17.41 -15.00
N ILE A 59 3.28 16.22 -14.49
CA ILE A 59 2.71 15.66 -13.28
C ILE A 59 3.85 15.46 -12.29
N GLU A 60 3.76 16.10 -11.14
CA GLU A 60 4.68 15.90 -10.03
C GLU A 60 4.08 14.83 -9.09
N ALA A 61 4.82 13.77 -8.85
CA ALA A 61 4.44 12.70 -7.97
C ALA A 61 5.55 12.39 -6.96
N LYS A 62 5.16 11.90 -5.80
CA LYS A 62 6.09 11.46 -4.75
C LYS A 62 6.02 9.95 -4.59
N ILE A 63 7.17 9.30 -4.52
CA ILE A 63 7.26 7.86 -4.22
C ILE A 63 6.91 7.65 -2.74
N VAL A 64 5.82 6.96 -2.49
CA VAL A 64 5.39 6.58 -1.14
C VAL A 64 6.11 5.32 -0.70
N ASP A 65 6.16 4.31 -1.59
CA ASP A 65 6.78 3.02 -1.27
C ASP A 65 7.11 2.23 -2.53
N GLN A 66 8.05 1.29 -2.40
CA GLN A 66 8.38 0.29 -3.42
C GLN A 66 7.87 -1.07 -2.93
N ILE A 67 6.89 -1.64 -3.60
CA ILE A 67 6.20 -2.84 -3.17
C ILE A 67 6.32 -3.99 -4.17
N ARG A 68 6.05 -5.20 -3.71
CA ARG A 68 5.82 -6.37 -4.57
C ARG A 68 4.35 -6.75 -4.51
N ASP A 69 3.75 -6.98 -5.66
CA ASP A 69 2.35 -7.36 -5.75
C ASP A 69 2.09 -8.79 -5.23
N LYS A 70 0.83 -9.19 -5.23
CA LYS A 70 0.40 -10.55 -4.85
C LYS A 70 1.12 -11.59 -5.70
N LYS A 71 1.40 -12.75 -5.11
CA LYS A 71 1.98 -13.88 -5.82
C LYS A 71 0.98 -14.41 -6.85
N ILE A 72 1.35 -14.36 -8.13
CA ILE A 72 0.61 -14.99 -9.21
C ILE A 72 1.18 -16.38 -9.41
N ILE A 73 0.34 -17.40 -9.33
CA ILE A 73 0.71 -18.79 -9.56
C ILE A 73 0.63 -19.05 -11.06
N VAL A 74 1.78 -19.39 -11.66
CA VAL A 74 1.86 -19.79 -13.07
C VAL A 74 2.00 -21.31 -13.11
N PHE A 75 0.99 -21.97 -13.65
CA PHE A 75 0.99 -23.43 -13.83
C PHE A 75 1.11 -23.78 -15.31
N LYS A 76 2.10 -24.59 -15.63
CA LYS A 76 2.32 -25.11 -16.99
C LYS A 76 2.23 -26.62 -16.98
N LYS A 77 1.41 -27.17 -17.87
CA LYS A 77 1.24 -28.63 -18.07
C LYS A 77 1.25 -28.94 -19.55
N ARG A 78 1.88 -30.03 -19.93
CA ARG A 78 1.77 -30.60 -21.30
C ARG A 78 0.70 -31.70 -21.32
N LYS A 79 -0.16 -31.70 -22.35
CA LYS A 79 -1.41 -32.45 -22.42
C LYS A 79 -1.26 -33.97 -22.13
N ARG A 80 -0.31 -34.65 -22.76
CA ARG A 80 -0.13 -36.10 -22.67
C ARG A 80 1.19 -36.54 -22.02
N GLN A 81 1.85 -35.64 -21.31
CA GLN A 81 3.11 -35.90 -20.64
C GLN A 81 2.98 -35.56 -19.15
N ASN A 82 3.78 -36.21 -18.33
CA ASN A 82 3.81 -35.96 -16.89
C ASN A 82 4.47 -34.61 -16.53
N TYR A 83 4.75 -33.74 -17.52
CA TYR A 83 5.32 -32.44 -17.27
C TYR A 83 4.32 -31.53 -16.55
N ARG A 84 4.70 -31.10 -15.36
CA ARG A 84 3.96 -30.10 -14.55
C ARG A 84 4.98 -29.14 -13.96
N LEU A 85 4.78 -27.86 -14.18
CA LEU A 85 5.63 -26.82 -13.61
C LEU A 85 4.74 -25.79 -12.92
N THR A 86 4.95 -25.57 -11.63
CA THR A 86 4.29 -24.54 -10.87
C THR A 86 5.32 -23.51 -10.45
N GLN A 87 5.13 -22.27 -10.87
CA GLN A 87 5.99 -21.14 -10.51
C GLN A 87 5.16 -20.03 -9.89
N GLY A 88 5.76 -19.23 -9.03
CA GLY A 88 5.14 -18.01 -8.51
C GLY A 88 5.88 -16.78 -9.01
N HIS A 89 5.11 -15.79 -9.48
CA HIS A 89 5.63 -14.48 -9.87
C HIS A 89 5.06 -13.39 -8.99
N ARG A 90 5.90 -12.42 -8.60
CA ARG A 90 5.47 -11.19 -7.92
C ARG A 90 6.05 -10.00 -8.69
N GLN A 91 5.18 -9.16 -9.24
CA GLN A 91 5.58 -7.96 -9.94
C GLN A 91 6.04 -6.90 -8.94
N TYR A 92 7.13 -6.21 -9.28
CA TYR A 92 7.58 -5.03 -8.54
C TYR A 92 6.77 -3.82 -9.00
N LEU A 93 6.23 -3.07 -8.05
CA LEU A 93 5.42 -1.89 -8.28
C LEU A 93 5.91 -0.74 -7.41
N THR A 94 5.74 0.47 -7.93
CA THR A 94 5.97 1.71 -7.19
C THR A 94 4.63 2.33 -6.80
N VAL A 95 4.48 2.69 -5.55
CA VAL A 95 3.33 3.44 -5.05
C VAL A 95 3.64 4.93 -5.17
N LEU A 96 2.91 5.63 -6.01
CA LEU A 96 3.02 7.07 -6.23
C LEU A 96 1.85 7.81 -5.60
N ARG A 97 2.12 8.96 -5.00
CA ARG A 97 1.13 9.97 -4.65
C ARG A 97 1.30 11.16 -5.58
N ILE A 98 0.25 11.53 -6.28
CA ILE A 98 0.26 12.70 -7.16
C ILE A 98 0.20 13.96 -6.31
N GLU A 99 1.24 14.78 -6.35
CA GLU A 99 1.30 16.06 -5.63
C GLU A 99 0.64 17.17 -6.43
N SER A 100 1.00 17.31 -7.70
CA SER A 100 0.44 18.36 -8.55
C SER A 100 0.36 17.94 -10.01
N ILE A 101 -0.61 18.54 -10.71
CA ILE A 101 -0.82 18.41 -12.16
C ILE A 101 -0.79 19.83 -12.71
N SER A 102 0.12 20.11 -13.65
CA SER A 102 0.25 21.40 -14.31
C SER A 102 0.00 21.28 -15.81
N TYR A 103 -0.78 22.21 -16.36
CA TYR A 103 -1.07 22.30 -17.78
C TYR A 103 -1.49 23.72 -18.14
N GLY A 104 -0.84 24.31 -19.18
CA GLY A 104 -1.23 25.63 -19.74
C GLY A 104 -1.28 26.75 -18.70
N GLY A 105 -0.37 26.77 -17.72
CA GLY A 105 -0.34 27.76 -16.64
C GLY A 105 -1.31 27.49 -15.49
N LYS A 106 -2.20 26.51 -15.60
CA LYS A 106 -3.06 26.07 -14.51
C LYS A 106 -2.38 24.95 -13.72
N LYS A 107 -2.37 25.06 -12.40
CA LYS A 107 -1.81 24.05 -11.49
C LYS A 107 -2.89 23.55 -10.53
N SER A 108 -3.12 22.26 -10.52
CA SER A 108 -3.97 21.60 -9.54
C SER A 108 -3.08 20.88 -8.53
N THR A 109 -3.06 21.34 -7.30
CA THR A 109 -2.22 20.79 -6.22
C THR A 109 -3.09 19.97 -5.27
N ALA A 110 -2.55 18.88 -4.75
CA ALA A 110 -3.17 18.11 -3.68
C ALA A 110 -3.27 18.98 -2.43
N GLU A 111 -4.42 18.99 -1.78
CA GLU A 111 -4.51 19.55 -0.43
C GLU A 111 -3.57 18.77 0.49
N PRO A 112 -2.74 19.45 1.32
CA PRO A 112 -1.93 18.77 2.30
C PRO A 112 -2.87 18.01 3.23
N GLU A 113 -2.73 16.68 3.31
CA GLU A 113 -3.40 15.92 4.35
C GLU A 113 -2.88 16.39 5.70
N THR A 114 -3.52 17.41 6.27
CA THR A 114 -3.52 17.57 7.72
C THR A 114 -4.08 16.26 8.26
N LYS A 115 -3.23 15.50 8.94
CA LYS A 115 -3.63 14.32 9.70
C LYS A 115 -4.81 14.72 10.56
N LYS A 116 -6.03 14.49 10.09
CA LYS A 116 -7.20 14.38 10.95
C LYS A 116 -6.97 13.11 11.77
N VAL A 117 -6.11 13.24 12.79
CA VAL A 117 -6.12 12.35 13.93
C VAL A 117 -7.54 12.45 14.45
N LYS A 118 -8.29 11.38 14.31
CA LYS A 118 -9.57 11.18 15.00
C LYS A 118 -9.32 11.34 16.49
N LYS A 119 -9.43 12.57 16.99
CA LYS A 119 -9.60 12.90 18.39
C LYS A 119 -11.10 12.90 18.69
N THR A 120 -11.72 11.75 18.64
CA THR A 120 -13.14 11.66 19.00
C THR A 120 -13.50 10.28 19.55
N GLU A 121 -12.57 9.60 20.23
CA GLU A 121 -12.92 8.38 20.97
C GLU A 121 -12.28 8.26 22.35
N THR A 122 -11.69 9.34 22.90
CA THR A 122 -11.04 9.28 24.22
C THR A 122 -11.72 10.14 25.30
N GLU A 123 -12.78 10.85 24.98
CA GLU A 123 -13.49 11.67 26.01
C GLU A 123 -14.75 11.00 26.58
N VAL A 124 -15.28 9.94 25.97
CA VAL A 124 -16.48 9.26 26.49
C VAL A 124 -16.15 8.11 27.46
N THR A 125 -14.88 7.73 27.57
CA THR A 125 -14.45 6.64 28.45
C THR A 125 -13.87 7.10 29.80
N LYS A 126 -13.66 8.40 30.01
CA LYS A 126 -13.14 8.92 31.29
C LYS A 126 -14.22 9.22 32.35
N GLU A 127 -15.46 9.47 31.96
CA GLU A 127 -16.54 9.72 32.94
C GLU A 127 -17.22 8.45 33.46
N LYS A 128 -16.90 7.26 32.95
CA LYS A 128 -17.54 6.01 33.38
C LYS A 128 -16.65 5.11 34.25
N ILE A 129 -15.45 5.53 34.55
CA ILE A 129 -14.50 4.76 35.40
C ILE A 129 -14.40 5.31 36.81
N GLU A 130 -14.86 6.54 37.08
CA GLU A 130 -14.75 7.15 38.39
C GLU A 130 -15.90 6.81 39.36
N SER A 131 -16.89 6.06 38.94
CA SER A 131 -18.03 5.67 39.78
C SER A 131 -18.11 4.19 40.20
N LYS A 132 -17.01 3.39 39.96
CA LYS A 132 -16.99 1.96 40.36
C LYS A 132 -15.81 1.50 41.19
N GLU A 133 -15.04 2.39 41.78
CA GLU A 133 -13.94 2.05 42.70
C GLU A 133 -14.26 2.26 44.16
N VAL A 134 -15.48 1.99 44.60
CA VAL A 134 -15.77 1.80 46.04
C VAL A 134 -16.66 0.56 46.15
N LYS A 135 -16.05 -0.60 46.24
CA LYS A 135 -16.47 -1.82 46.94
C LYS A 135 -15.84 -3.04 46.28
N VAL A 136 -14.75 -3.49 46.77
CA VAL A 136 -14.40 -4.88 47.06
C VAL A 136 -12.93 -4.93 47.47
N THR A 137 -12.65 -4.51 48.67
CA THR A 137 -11.52 -5.04 49.43
C THR A 137 -12.04 -6.17 50.30
N LYS A 138 -11.37 -7.28 50.23
CA LYS A 138 -11.36 -8.49 51.06
C LYS A 138 -11.90 -9.74 50.41
N LYS A 139 -10.99 -10.53 49.84
CA LYS A 139 -10.84 -11.95 50.24
C LYS A 139 -9.68 -12.64 49.51
N LYS A 140 -8.66 -12.94 50.36
CA LYS A 140 -7.85 -14.17 50.34
C LYS A 140 -6.97 -14.55 49.16
N THR A 141 -5.68 -14.33 49.38
CA THR A 141 -4.53 -15.19 49.09
C THR A 141 -4.81 -16.69 49.17
N VAL A 142 -4.56 -17.46 48.11
CA VAL A 142 -4.00 -18.80 48.23
C VAL A 142 -3.16 -19.07 46.98
N ALA A 143 -1.94 -19.47 47.24
CA ALA A 143 -0.90 -19.87 46.28
C ALA A 143 -1.24 -21.16 45.50
N LYS A 144 -0.77 -21.22 44.22
CA LYS A 144 -0.34 -22.51 43.62
C LYS A 144 0.55 -22.21 42.41
N LYS A 145 1.83 -22.25 42.60
CA LYS A 145 2.88 -23.19 42.20
C LYS A 145 2.81 -23.60 40.69
N SER A 146 3.76 -23.06 39.97
CA SER A 146 4.19 -23.38 38.63
C SER A 146 4.56 -24.86 38.46
N VAL A 147 4.21 -25.43 37.32
CA VAL A 147 4.89 -26.61 36.77
C VAL A 147 5.23 -26.36 35.32
N ASN A 148 6.49 -26.03 35.10
CA ASN A 148 7.11 -26.06 33.78
C ASN A 148 7.26 -27.53 33.37
N LYS A 149 6.61 -27.93 32.28
CA LYS A 149 6.85 -29.24 31.65
C LYS A 149 7.57 -28.98 30.32
N ALA A 150 8.89 -29.13 30.38
CA ALA A 150 9.72 -29.19 29.19
C ALA A 150 9.40 -30.51 28.46
N VAL A 151 9.06 -30.42 27.20
CA VAL A 151 8.91 -31.59 26.31
C VAL A 151 10.21 -31.72 25.52
N SER A 152 11.00 -32.74 25.88
CA SER A 152 12.18 -33.13 25.12
C SER A 152 11.78 -34.06 23.99
N TYR A 153 12.06 -33.69 22.74
CA TYR A 153 11.95 -34.56 21.58
C TYR A 153 13.20 -35.43 21.50
N THR A 154 13.08 -36.70 21.78
CA THR A 154 14.11 -37.71 21.51
C THR A 154 13.98 -38.21 20.08
N HIS A 155 15.00 -37.94 19.28
CA HIS A 155 15.16 -38.42 17.91
C HIS A 155 15.62 -39.88 17.96
N LEU A 156 14.74 -40.80 17.61
CA LEU A 156 15.10 -42.22 17.41
C LEU A 156 15.69 -42.36 16.01
N ARG A 157 16.98 -42.66 15.98
CA ARG A 157 17.76 -43.04 14.80
C ARG A 157 17.59 -44.54 14.62
N ALA A 158 16.92 -44.97 13.56
CA ALA A 158 16.89 -46.40 13.18
C ALA A 158 18.20 -46.71 12.46
N HIS A 159 18.91 -47.70 12.98
CA HIS A 159 20.04 -48.37 12.32
C HIS A 159 19.56 -49.59 11.58
N GLU A 160 20.09 -49.73 10.39
CA GLU A 160 19.93 -50.81 9.44
C GLU A 160 20.48 -52.17 9.94
N THR A 161 19.91 -53.17 9.44
CA THR A 161 20.58 -54.38 8.98
C THR A 161 19.97 -54.82 7.66
#